data_653c9c9634bbeee2f2864928c3230a54
#
_entry.id   653c9c9634bbeee2f2864928c3230a54
#
_cell.length_a   1.000
_cell.length_b   1.000
_cell.length_c   1.000
_cell.angle_alpha   90.00
_cell.angle_beta   90.00
_cell.angle_gamma   90.00
#
_symmetry.space_group_name_H-M   'P 1'
#
loop_
_entity.id
_entity.type
_entity.pdbx_description
1 polymer ?
#
loop_
_entity_poly.entity_id
_entity_poly.type
_entity_poly.pdbx_seq_one_letter_code
_entity_poly.pdbx_strand_id
1 'polypeptide(L)'
;MKELVYVSGHKNPDTDSICSAIGYAYLLKAIDRYNAIPVRLGEISRETEFVLKKFHLEIPVLLKTVKQKVEDLNYDKVTVFSKELTLKTAWSLMKQQNLKSAPILDDHGQLLGLLSTSNIVEGYMEKWNSSLLKDAHTPIENVVDTLEASVLYLNHDLKFIEGDLHIAAMRGEEAKKRVKPGDIIIIGGDREDAVSSMIEANVSLIILTGSLDVEIDVLDKLKEKGISVISTPYNTYLTSQQIIQAIPVE
;
A
#
# COMPACT_ATOMS: atom_id res chain seq x y z
N MET A 1 0.90 35.83 -3.38
CA MET A 1 -0.18 35.94 -2.36
C MET A 1 0.26 36.94 -1.30
N LYS A 2 -0.67 37.77 -0.79
CA LYS A 2 -0.32 38.70 0.31
C LYS A 2 -0.14 37.93 1.59
N GLU A 3 0.82 38.35 2.39
CA GLU A 3 1.11 37.75 3.68
C GLU A 3 -0.08 37.93 4.63
N LEU A 4 -0.47 36.85 5.32
CA LEU A 4 -1.52 36.88 6.34
C LEU A 4 -0.95 37.45 7.64
N VAL A 5 -1.56 38.49 8.18
CA VAL A 5 -1.16 39.14 9.42
C VAL A 5 -2.33 39.23 10.38
N TYR A 6 -2.19 38.69 11.57
CA TYR A 6 -3.13 38.88 12.67
C TYR A 6 -2.80 40.16 13.44
N VAL A 7 -3.79 41.01 13.63
CA VAL A 7 -3.66 42.25 14.38
C VAL A 7 -4.43 42.09 15.69
N SER A 8 -3.73 42.14 16.81
CA SER A 8 -4.32 42.02 18.15
C SER A 8 -3.91 43.16 19.06
N GLY A 9 -4.73 43.46 20.05
CA GLY A 9 -4.32 44.21 21.22
C GLY A 9 -3.78 43.32 22.33
N HIS A 10 -3.96 43.73 23.59
CA HIS A 10 -3.49 42.98 24.76
C HIS A 10 -4.44 41.80 25.12
N LYS A 11 -3.95 40.92 26.04
CA LYS A 11 -4.58 39.66 26.39
C LYS A 11 -5.98 39.80 27.00
N ASN A 12 -6.21 40.84 27.80
CA ASN A 12 -7.53 41.13 28.37
C ASN A 12 -8.09 42.39 27.68
N PRO A 13 -8.67 42.27 26.46
CA PRO A 13 -8.93 43.42 25.61
C PRO A 13 -10.03 44.32 26.19
N ASP A 14 -9.75 45.58 26.28
CA ASP A 14 -10.72 46.65 26.49
C ASP A 14 -11.23 47.18 25.15
N THR A 15 -12.11 48.19 25.18
CA THR A 15 -12.71 48.76 24.00
C THR A 15 -11.68 49.42 23.07
N ASP A 16 -10.71 50.09 23.64
CA ASP A 16 -9.60 50.71 22.90
C ASP A 16 -8.76 49.68 22.14
N SER A 17 -8.38 48.63 22.86
CA SER A 17 -7.61 47.50 22.31
C SER A 17 -8.28 46.85 21.09
N ILE A 18 -9.59 46.61 21.17
CA ILE A 18 -10.35 46.00 20.10
C ILE A 18 -10.52 46.99 18.93
N CYS A 19 -10.91 48.22 19.18
CA CYS A 19 -11.12 49.23 18.15
C CYS A 19 -9.82 49.55 17.41
N SER A 20 -8.71 49.66 18.12
CA SER A 20 -7.39 49.87 17.54
C SER A 20 -6.95 48.72 16.65
N ALA A 21 -7.19 47.46 17.07
CA ALA A 21 -6.89 46.26 16.23
C ALA A 21 -7.72 46.28 14.93
N ILE A 22 -9.01 46.57 15.00
CA ILE A 22 -9.88 46.66 13.81
C ILE A 22 -9.41 47.79 12.90
N GLY A 23 -9.17 48.99 13.42
CA GLY A 23 -8.73 50.15 12.65
C GLY A 23 -7.38 49.91 11.96
N TYR A 24 -6.43 49.32 12.65
CA TYR A 24 -5.13 49.04 12.07
C TYR A 24 -5.18 47.90 11.03
N ALA A 25 -5.96 46.85 11.26
CA ALA A 25 -6.18 45.84 10.25
C ALA A 25 -6.84 46.39 8.98
N TYR A 26 -7.80 47.31 9.13
CA TYR A 26 -8.41 48.03 8.02
C TYR A 26 -7.39 48.86 7.22
N LEU A 27 -6.53 49.62 7.93
CA LEU A 27 -5.47 50.40 7.29
C LEU A 27 -4.52 49.50 6.49
N LEU A 28 -4.05 48.37 7.07
CA LEU A 28 -3.14 47.45 6.39
C LEU A 28 -3.74 46.84 5.13
N LYS A 29 -5.06 46.57 5.12
CA LYS A 29 -5.81 46.17 3.92
C LYS A 29 -5.91 47.29 2.91
N ALA A 30 -6.25 48.53 3.36
CA ALA A 30 -6.47 49.67 2.49
C ALA A 30 -5.20 50.08 1.72
N ILE A 31 -4.04 50.00 2.33
CA ILE A 31 -2.74 50.23 1.66
C ILE A 31 -2.26 49.05 0.81
N ASP A 32 -3.07 48.02 0.66
CA ASP A 32 -2.88 46.83 -0.16
C ASP A 32 -1.61 46.03 0.13
N ARG A 33 -1.06 46.16 1.33
CA ARG A 33 0.23 45.56 1.72
C ARG A 33 0.09 44.14 2.29
N TYR A 34 -0.95 43.88 3.12
CA TYR A 34 -1.17 42.65 3.82
C TYR A 34 -2.62 42.16 3.75
N ASN A 35 -2.82 40.84 3.95
CA ASN A 35 -4.12 40.30 4.27
C ASN A 35 -4.29 40.29 5.80
N ALA A 36 -4.62 41.46 6.37
CA ALA A 36 -4.68 41.67 7.80
C ALA A 36 -6.05 41.29 8.38
N ILE A 37 -6.07 40.49 9.44
CA ILE A 37 -7.27 40.04 10.15
C ILE A 37 -7.21 40.56 11.60
N PRO A 38 -8.22 41.36 12.07
CA PRO A 38 -8.27 41.71 13.48
C PRO A 38 -8.66 40.48 14.30
N VAL A 39 -7.97 40.26 15.43
CA VAL A 39 -8.23 39.15 16.35
C VAL A 39 -8.24 39.67 17.80
N ARG A 40 -8.90 38.93 18.69
CA ARG A 40 -8.87 39.18 20.12
C ARG A 40 -8.20 38.03 20.86
N LEU A 41 -7.55 38.34 21.98
CA LEU A 41 -6.83 37.36 22.78
C LEU A 41 -7.59 36.97 24.06
N GLY A 42 -8.75 37.58 24.31
CA GLY A 42 -9.61 37.35 25.46
C GLY A 42 -11.09 37.71 25.18
N GLU A 43 -11.89 37.60 26.23
CA GLU A 43 -13.31 37.97 26.13
C GLU A 43 -13.49 39.48 26.07
N ILE A 44 -14.47 39.96 25.33
CA ILE A 44 -14.77 41.37 25.21
C ILE A 44 -15.70 41.84 26.36
N SER A 45 -15.60 43.12 26.72
CA SER A 45 -16.48 43.72 27.71
C SER A 45 -17.85 44.08 27.08
N ARG A 46 -18.84 44.29 27.94
CA ARG A 46 -20.18 44.77 27.50
C ARG A 46 -20.11 46.14 26.81
N GLU A 47 -19.18 46.98 27.24
CA GLU A 47 -18.92 48.25 26.58
C GLU A 47 -18.39 48.06 25.15
N THR A 48 -17.41 47.19 24.96
CA THR A 48 -16.87 46.85 23.66
C THR A 48 -17.96 46.30 22.75
N GLU A 49 -18.79 45.35 23.26
CA GLU A 49 -19.90 44.80 22.50
C GLU A 49 -20.91 45.86 22.07
N PHE A 50 -21.24 46.80 22.97
CA PHE A 50 -22.14 47.93 22.64
C PHE A 50 -21.53 48.80 21.53
N VAL A 51 -20.25 49.16 21.61
CA VAL A 51 -19.58 50.02 20.63
C VAL A 51 -19.55 49.31 19.27
N LEU A 52 -19.15 48.05 19.20
CA LEU A 52 -19.09 47.28 17.96
C LEU A 52 -20.50 47.19 17.29
N LYS A 53 -21.52 46.90 18.08
CA LYS A 53 -22.91 46.84 17.60
C LYS A 53 -23.41 48.18 17.07
N LYS A 54 -23.07 49.27 17.75
CA LYS A 54 -23.47 50.64 17.34
C LYS A 54 -22.85 51.02 15.99
N PHE A 55 -21.64 50.56 15.69
CA PHE A 55 -20.94 50.84 14.44
C PHE A 55 -21.07 49.73 13.38
N HIS A 56 -21.91 48.72 13.64
CA HIS A 56 -22.13 47.57 12.76
C HIS A 56 -20.84 46.83 12.40
N LEU A 57 -19.92 46.72 13.36
CA LEU A 57 -18.68 45.99 13.22
C LEU A 57 -18.80 44.59 13.81
N GLU A 58 -18.19 43.60 13.14
CA GLU A 58 -18.12 42.25 13.64
C GLU A 58 -17.14 42.13 14.82
N ILE A 59 -17.48 41.24 15.75
CA ILE A 59 -16.58 40.91 16.86
C ILE A 59 -15.36 40.14 16.31
N PRO A 60 -14.12 40.60 16.55
CA PRO A 60 -12.92 39.89 16.11
C PRO A 60 -12.86 38.45 16.62
N VAL A 61 -12.34 37.55 15.81
CA VAL A 61 -12.19 36.14 16.14
C VAL A 61 -11.27 35.96 17.34
N LEU A 62 -11.65 35.09 18.28
CA LEU A 62 -10.80 34.74 19.41
C LEU A 62 -9.61 33.87 18.95
N LEU A 63 -8.39 34.39 19.03
CA LEU A 63 -7.17 33.66 18.73
C LEU A 63 -6.65 32.99 20.01
N LYS A 64 -6.90 31.71 20.17
CA LYS A 64 -6.52 30.93 21.34
C LYS A 64 -5.01 30.62 21.40
N THR A 65 -4.37 30.50 20.25
CA THR A 65 -2.95 30.18 20.13
C THR A 65 -2.39 30.61 18.77
N VAL A 66 -1.14 31.03 18.76
CA VAL A 66 -0.34 31.25 17.55
C VAL A 66 0.66 30.09 17.30
N LYS A 67 0.61 29.06 18.13
CA LYS A 67 1.44 27.88 17.91
C LYS A 67 0.99 27.19 16.65
N GLN A 68 1.95 26.77 15.86
CA GLN A 68 1.73 26.00 14.65
C GLN A 68 0.99 24.69 14.98
N LYS A 69 -0.07 24.40 14.24
CA LYS A 69 -0.83 23.16 14.33
C LYS A 69 -0.46 22.24 13.18
N VAL A 70 -0.81 20.97 13.30
CA VAL A 70 -0.59 19.99 12.22
C VAL A 70 -1.32 20.42 10.93
N GLU A 71 -2.51 21.02 11.06
CA GLU A 71 -3.28 21.53 9.91
C GLU A 71 -2.59 22.70 9.16
N ASP A 72 -1.67 23.40 9.82
CA ASP A 72 -0.90 24.51 9.23
C ASP A 72 0.36 24.03 8.49
N LEU A 73 0.69 22.74 8.60
CA LEU A 73 1.88 22.17 7.96
C LEU A 73 1.62 21.99 6.48
N ASN A 74 2.55 22.46 5.66
CA ASN A 74 2.61 22.09 4.27
C ASN A 74 3.34 20.76 4.16
N TYR A 75 2.59 19.67 3.99
CA TYR A 75 3.14 18.32 3.82
C TYR A 75 2.76 17.76 2.45
N ASP A 76 3.64 16.93 1.93
CA ASP A 76 3.40 16.26 0.66
C ASP A 76 2.27 15.24 0.81
N LYS A 77 1.44 15.11 -0.24
CA LYS A 77 0.46 14.01 -0.30
C LYS A 77 1.23 12.71 -0.49
N VAL A 78 1.09 11.82 0.49
CA VAL A 78 1.77 10.52 0.47
C VAL A 78 0.95 9.53 -0.37
N THR A 79 1.62 8.75 -1.22
CA THR A 79 1.02 7.58 -1.86
C THR A 79 0.80 6.51 -0.80
N VAL A 80 -0.44 6.05 -0.68
CA VAL A 80 -0.81 4.97 0.24
C VAL A 80 -0.89 3.65 -0.52
N PHE A 81 -0.55 2.56 0.13
CA PHE A 81 -0.61 1.21 -0.42
C PHE A 81 -1.76 0.43 0.20
N SER A 82 -2.42 -0.38 -0.63
CA SER A 82 -3.35 -1.40 -0.14
C SER A 82 -2.58 -2.59 0.41
N LYS A 83 -3.13 -3.27 1.38
CA LYS A 83 -2.56 -4.48 1.98
C LYS A 83 -2.41 -5.64 0.98
N GLU A 84 -3.26 -5.70 -0.06
CA GLU A 84 -3.20 -6.73 -1.10
C GLU A 84 -2.11 -6.46 -2.15
N LEU A 85 -1.48 -5.27 -2.13
CA LEU A 85 -0.47 -4.92 -3.10
C LEU A 85 0.72 -5.87 -3.04
N THR A 86 1.18 -6.38 -4.19
CA THR A 86 2.35 -7.27 -4.23
C THR A 86 3.64 -6.51 -3.89
N LEU A 87 4.62 -7.19 -3.31
CA LEU A 87 5.96 -6.63 -3.10
C LEU A 87 6.59 -6.12 -4.40
N LYS A 88 6.37 -6.81 -5.55
CA LYS A 88 6.80 -6.37 -6.89
C LYS A 88 6.26 -4.99 -7.23
N THR A 89 4.96 -4.80 -7.07
CA THR A 89 4.29 -3.54 -7.40
C THR A 89 4.66 -2.45 -6.41
N ALA A 90 4.68 -2.77 -5.10
CA ALA A 90 5.10 -1.84 -4.06
C ALA A 90 6.51 -1.29 -4.31
N TRP A 91 7.47 -2.18 -4.58
CA TRP A 91 8.83 -1.79 -4.92
C TRP A 91 8.90 -0.90 -6.16
N SER A 92 8.16 -1.25 -7.22
CA SER A 92 8.13 -0.47 -8.46
C SER A 92 7.59 0.94 -8.23
N LEU A 93 6.50 1.09 -7.47
CA LEU A 93 5.92 2.38 -7.10
C LEU A 93 6.86 3.20 -6.21
N MET A 94 7.45 2.59 -5.19
CA MET A 94 8.42 3.26 -4.31
C MET A 94 9.61 3.79 -5.12
N LYS A 95 10.14 3.00 -6.05
CA LYS A 95 11.25 3.40 -6.92
C LYS A 95 10.84 4.53 -7.87
N GLN A 96 9.70 4.42 -8.53
CA GLN A 96 9.21 5.44 -9.47
C GLN A 96 8.98 6.79 -8.80
N GLN A 97 8.47 6.80 -7.58
CA GLN A 97 8.15 8.00 -6.82
C GLN A 97 9.26 8.43 -5.85
N ASN A 98 10.40 7.74 -5.86
CA ASN A 98 11.54 7.98 -4.96
C ASN A 98 11.14 7.97 -3.46
N LEU A 99 10.23 7.05 -3.09
CA LEU A 99 9.78 6.88 -1.72
C LEU A 99 10.74 5.95 -0.96
N LYS A 100 11.04 6.29 0.29
CA LYS A 100 11.79 5.43 1.22
C LYS A 100 10.86 4.55 2.05
N SER A 101 9.63 5.01 2.24
CA SER A 101 8.57 4.31 2.96
C SER A 101 7.20 4.76 2.46
N ALA A 102 6.19 3.90 2.62
CA ALA A 102 4.80 4.20 2.30
C ALA A 102 3.87 3.58 3.35
N PRO A 103 2.80 4.29 3.76
CA PRO A 103 1.80 3.74 4.65
C PRO A 103 0.96 2.68 3.95
N ILE A 104 0.62 1.62 4.68
CA ILE A 104 -0.31 0.58 4.25
C ILE A 104 -1.64 0.83 4.95
N LEU A 105 -2.72 0.92 4.18
CA LEU A 105 -4.07 1.11 4.70
C LEU A 105 -4.95 -0.11 4.41
N ASP A 106 -5.94 -0.33 5.26
CA ASP A 106 -7.02 -1.28 5.00
C ASP A 106 -8.10 -0.67 4.09
N ASP A 107 -9.15 -1.46 3.80
CA ASP A 107 -10.29 -1.06 2.95
C ASP A 107 -11.13 0.07 3.57
N HIS A 108 -10.96 0.34 4.86
CA HIS A 108 -11.63 1.42 5.60
C HIS A 108 -10.75 2.66 5.72
N GLY A 109 -9.55 2.65 5.15
CA GLY A 109 -8.59 3.75 5.22
C GLY A 109 -7.86 3.85 6.57
N GLN A 110 -7.88 2.79 7.40
CA GLN A 110 -7.15 2.74 8.65
C GLN A 110 -5.69 2.32 8.40
N LEU A 111 -4.78 2.93 9.13
CA LEU A 111 -3.35 2.63 9.03
C LEU A 111 -3.06 1.25 9.65
N LEU A 112 -2.60 0.31 8.82
CA LEU A 112 -2.14 -1.02 9.25
C LEU A 112 -0.66 -1.00 9.61
N GLY A 113 0.16 -0.31 8.81
CA GLY A 113 1.59 -0.29 9.00
C GLY A 113 2.31 0.65 8.06
N LEU A 114 3.63 0.55 8.05
CA LEU A 114 4.52 1.32 7.20
C LEU A 114 5.50 0.37 6.48
N LEU A 115 5.40 0.29 5.16
CA LEU A 115 6.38 -0.43 4.35
C LEU A 115 7.58 0.45 4.09
N SER A 116 8.77 -0.02 4.44
CA SER A 116 10.03 0.64 4.10
C SER A 116 10.89 -0.22 3.17
N THR A 117 11.86 0.42 2.49
CA THR A 117 12.84 -0.32 1.69
C THR A 117 13.64 -1.31 2.54
N SER A 118 13.88 -1.00 3.83
CA SER A 118 14.56 -1.91 4.76
C SER A 118 13.73 -3.16 5.05
N ASN A 119 12.41 -3.02 5.24
CA ASN A 119 11.54 -4.18 5.46
C ASN A 119 11.52 -5.12 4.25
N ILE A 120 11.50 -4.55 3.02
CA ILE A 120 11.56 -5.36 1.80
C ILE A 120 12.87 -6.14 1.73
N VAL A 121 14.00 -5.48 2.01
CA VAL A 121 15.34 -6.12 1.99
C VAL A 121 15.45 -7.19 3.08
N GLU A 122 15.02 -6.89 4.30
CA GLU A 122 15.04 -7.83 5.43
C GLU A 122 14.19 -9.08 5.13
N GLY A 123 12.95 -8.88 4.66
CA GLY A 123 12.07 -9.97 4.23
C GLY A 123 12.70 -10.81 3.12
N TYR A 124 13.37 -10.17 2.17
CA TYR A 124 14.03 -10.86 1.05
C TYR A 124 15.30 -11.62 1.47
N MET A 125 16.03 -11.17 2.50
CA MET A 125 17.28 -11.78 2.94
C MET A 125 17.11 -12.85 4.03
N GLU A 126 16.10 -12.73 4.89
CA GLU A 126 16.01 -13.54 6.11
C GLU A 126 14.91 -14.60 6.09
N LYS A 127 13.87 -14.45 5.26
CA LYS A 127 12.67 -15.30 5.33
C LYS A 127 12.51 -16.29 4.19
N TRP A 128 13.61 -16.75 3.60
CA TRP A 128 13.56 -17.71 2.50
C TRP A 128 13.28 -19.13 3.01
N ASN A 129 12.04 -19.57 2.86
CA ASN A 129 11.64 -20.95 3.09
C ASN A 129 10.54 -21.36 2.10
N SER A 130 10.25 -22.65 2.03
CA SER A 130 9.24 -23.21 1.12
C SER A 130 7.80 -22.78 1.46
N SER A 131 7.53 -22.41 2.71
CA SER A 131 6.19 -22.03 3.18
C SER A 131 5.88 -20.55 3.04
N LEU A 132 6.82 -19.73 2.56
CA LEU A 132 6.70 -18.28 2.58
C LEU A 132 5.42 -17.75 1.89
N LEU A 133 5.07 -18.29 0.71
CA LEU A 133 3.85 -17.88 0.00
C LEU A 133 2.58 -18.25 0.76
N LYS A 134 2.58 -19.42 1.39
CA LYS A 134 1.50 -19.92 2.25
C LYS A 134 1.36 -19.09 3.51
N ASP A 135 2.47 -18.84 4.21
CA ASP A 135 2.48 -18.08 5.46
C ASP A 135 2.00 -16.63 5.26
N ALA A 136 2.26 -16.07 4.06
CA ALA A 136 1.79 -14.75 3.65
C ALA A 136 0.37 -14.76 3.04
N HIS A 137 -0.36 -15.87 3.07
CA HIS A 137 -1.70 -16.00 2.46
C HIS A 137 -1.76 -15.42 1.03
N THR A 138 -0.74 -15.75 0.22
CA THR A 138 -0.57 -15.16 -1.13
C THR A 138 -1.71 -15.55 -2.05
N PRO A 139 -2.46 -14.60 -2.63
CA PRO A 139 -3.48 -14.89 -3.64
C PRO A 139 -2.88 -15.52 -4.89
N ILE A 140 -3.58 -16.45 -5.53
CA ILE A 140 -3.11 -17.08 -6.77
C ILE A 140 -2.96 -16.06 -7.90
N GLU A 141 -3.83 -15.06 -7.97
CA GLU A 141 -3.77 -13.98 -8.94
C GLU A 141 -2.44 -13.22 -8.85
N ASN A 142 -1.95 -12.98 -7.64
CA ASN A 142 -0.66 -12.33 -7.44
C ASN A 142 0.50 -13.16 -8.01
N VAL A 143 0.41 -14.49 -7.92
CA VAL A 143 1.41 -15.40 -8.52
C VAL A 143 1.33 -15.33 -10.05
N VAL A 144 0.14 -15.38 -10.61
CA VAL A 144 -0.08 -15.29 -12.07
C VAL A 144 0.48 -13.98 -12.60
N ASP A 145 0.12 -12.85 -12.00
CA ASP A 145 0.55 -11.52 -12.43
C ASP A 145 2.06 -11.32 -12.27
N THR A 146 2.62 -11.74 -11.12
CA THR A 146 4.05 -11.59 -10.85
C THR A 146 4.91 -12.38 -11.82
N LEU A 147 4.49 -13.59 -12.17
CA LEU A 147 5.18 -14.47 -13.08
C LEU A 147 4.83 -14.22 -14.56
N GLU A 148 3.97 -13.24 -14.87
CA GLU A 148 3.46 -12.96 -16.22
C GLU A 148 2.93 -14.25 -16.87
N ALA A 149 2.26 -15.08 -16.07
CA ALA A 149 1.90 -16.42 -16.45
C ALA A 149 0.61 -16.48 -17.26
N SER A 150 0.59 -17.34 -18.27
CA SER A 150 -0.62 -17.77 -18.95
C SER A 150 -1.31 -18.85 -18.12
N VAL A 151 -2.61 -18.69 -17.89
CA VAL A 151 -3.43 -19.66 -17.18
C VAL A 151 -3.86 -20.75 -18.15
N LEU A 152 -3.40 -21.97 -17.96
CA LEU A 152 -3.84 -23.15 -18.72
C LEU A 152 -5.09 -23.76 -18.09
N TYR A 153 -5.13 -23.83 -16.76
CA TYR A 153 -6.30 -24.19 -15.98
C TYR A 153 -6.16 -23.69 -14.54
N LEU A 154 -7.21 -23.09 -13.99
CA LEU A 154 -7.32 -22.75 -12.57
C LEU A 154 -8.54 -23.44 -11.96
N ASN A 155 -8.30 -24.16 -10.87
CA ASN A 155 -9.38 -24.64 -10.02
C ASN A 155 -9.99 -23.45 -9.27
N HIS A 156 -11.31 -23.29 -9.34
CA HIS A 156 -12.05 -22.20 -8.69
C HIS A 156 -11.90 -22.13 -7.16
N ASP A 157 -11.54 -23.25 -6.53
CA ASP A 157 -11.34 -23.33 -5.09
C ASP A 157 -9.95 -22.84 -4.67
N LEU A 158 -8.97 -22.77 -5.58
CA LEU A 158 -7.62 -22.29 -5.32
C LEU A 158 -7.59 -20.76 -5.35
N LYS A 159 -7.92 -20.12 -4.24
CA LYS A 159 -7.86 -18.66 -4.10
C LYS A 159 -6.53 -18.18 -3.52
N PHE A 160 -5.99 -18.93 -2.59
CA PHE A 160 -4.74 -18.62 -1.91
C PHE A 160 -3.78 -19.81 -1.98
N ILE A 161 -2.49 -19.52 -1.85
CA ILE A 161 -1.47 -20.56 -1.74
C ILE A 161 -1.51 -21.14 -0.32
N GLU A 162 -1.78 -22.44 -0.22
CA GLU A 162 -1.89 -23.16 1.06
C GLU A 162 -0.79 -24.21 1.27
N GLY A 163 -0.05 -24.55 0.22
CA GLY A 163 1.03 -25.51 0.23
C GLY A 163 2.42 -24.91 0.16
N ASP A 164 3.40 -25.76 0.40
CA ASP A 164 4.81 -25.40 0.30
C ASP A 164 5.27 -25.34 -1.16
N LEU A 165 6.21 -24.45 -1.47
CA LEU A 165 6.80 -24.30 -2.80
C LEU A 165 7.97 -25.26 -2.98
N HIS A 166 7.95 -26.02 -4.07
CA HIS A 166 9.03 -26.94 -4.46
C HIS A 166 9.48 -26.71 -5.91
N ILE A 167 10.69 -27.15 -6.22
CA ILE A 167 11.23 -27.19 -7.59
C ILE A 167 11.50 -28.66 -7.96
N ALA A 168 10.91 -29.13 -9.05
CA ALA A 168 11.16 -30.46 -9.56
C ALA A 168 12.51 -30.55 -10.29
N ALA A 169 13.61 -30.38 -9.55
CA ALA A 169 14.96 -30.48 -10.11
C ALA A 169 15.47 -31.94 -10.25
N MET A 170 14.70 -32.90 -9.78
CA MET A 170 15.02 -34.34 -9.80
C MET A 170 14.02 -35.16 -10.62
N ARG A 171 14.23 -36.47 -10.80
CA ARG A 171 13.25 -37.33 -11.46
C ARG A 171 11.90 -37.28 -10.78
N GLY A 172 10.81 -37.40 -11.52
CA GLY A 172 9.45 -37.26 -11.02
C GLY A 172 9.15 -38.10 -9.78
N GLU A 173 9.54 -39.38 -9.77
CA GLU A 173 9.37 -40.29 -8.62
C GLU A 173 10.11 -39.82 -7.36
N GLU A 174 11.30 -39.24 -7.48
CA GLU A 174 12.05 -38.72 -6.34
C GLU A 174 11.47 -37.38 -5.85
N ALA A 175 10.96 -36.55 -6.76
CA ALA A 175 10.26 -35.31 -6.44
C ALA A 175 8.96 -35.63 -5.68
N LYS A 176 8.19 -36.63 -6.12
CA LYS A 176 6.94 -37.07 -5.51
C LYS A 176 7.10 -37.44 -4.02
N LYS A 177 8.23 -38.01 -3.62
CA LYS A 177 8.51 -38.37 -2.22
C LYS A 177 8.68 -37.15 -1.30
N ARG A 178 8.91 -35.98 -1.86
CA ARG A 178 9.23 -34.73 -1.12
C ARG A 178 8.08 -33.77 -1.06
N VAL A 179 7.06 -33.93 -1.89
CA VAL A 179 5.89 -33.07 -1.92
C VAL A 179 4.73 -33.70 -1.17
N LYS A 180 3.85 -32.87 -0.66
CA LYS A 180 2.62 -33.27 0.02
C LYS A 180 1.40 -32.85 -0.84
N PRO A 181 0.24 -33.48 -0.66
CA PRO A 181 -0.99 -32.99 -1.25
C PRO A 181 -1.22 -31.53 -0.90
N GLY A 182 -1.57 -30.73 -1.91
CA GLY A 182 -1.77 -29.29 -1.76
C GLY A 182 -0.53 -28.42 -1.99
N ASP A 183 0.67 -29.00 -2.06
CA ASP A 183 1.89 -28.25 -2.39
C ASP A 183 1.87 -27.66 -3.78
N ILE A 184 2.72 -26.69 -4.05
CA ILE A 184 2.94 -26.08 -5.37
C ILE A 184 4.33 -26.40 -5.89
N ILE A 185 4.44 -26.58 -7.20
CA ILE A 185 5.68 -27.03 -7.78
C ILE A 185 6.03 -26.30 -9.09
N ILE A 186 7.30 -25.89 -9.19
CA ILE A 186 7.88 -25.34 -10.41
C ILE A 186 8.52 -26.48 -11.18
N ILE A 187 8.14 -26.67 -12.45
CA ILE A 187 8.64 -27.71 -13.35
C ILE A 187 9.26 -27.06 -14.58
N GLY A 188 10.44 -27.52 -14.99
CA GLY A 188 10.97 -27.25 -16.34
C GLY A 188 10.00 -27.88 -17.37
N GLY A 189 9.57 -27.09 -18.34
CA GLY A 189 8.40 -27.39 -19.14
C GLY A 189 8.47 -28.63 -20.04
N ASP A 190 9.65 -29.19 -20.32
CA ASP A 190 9.85 -30.39 -21.14
C ASP A 190 9.83 -31.72 -20.34
N ARG A 191 9.39 -31.66 -19.06
CA ARG A 191 9.45 -32.79 -18.15
C ARG A 191 8.08 -33.42 -17.86
N GLU A 192 7.54 -34.11 -18.83
CA GLU A 192 6.24 -34.81 -18.71
C GLU A 192 6.24 -35.86 -17.60
N ASP A 193 7.39 -36.54 -17.36
CA ASP A 193 7.57 -37.50 -16.25
C ASP A 193 7.32 -36.83 -14.89
N ALA A 194 7.79 -35.61 -14.71
CA ALA A 194 7.58 -34.83 -13.50
C ALA A 194 6.12 -34.41 -13.35
N VAL A 195 5.48 -33.94 -14.42
CA VAL A 195 4.05 -33.55 -14.40
C VAL A 195 3.19 -34.73 -13.98
N SER A 196 3.38 -35.90 -14.61
CA SER A 196 2.64 -37.12 -14.28
C SER A 196 2.80 -37.54 -12.82
N SER A 197 4.02 -37.48 -12.29
CA SER A 197 4.31 -37.79 -10.88
C SER A 197 3.65 -36.79 -9.91
N MET A 198 3.50 -35.53 -10.30
CA MET A 198 2.85 -34.49 -9.48
C MET A 198 1.31 -34.61 -9.49
N ILE A 199 0.74 -35.09 -10.59
CA ILE A 199 -0.69 -35.48 -10.63
C ILE A 199 -0.98 -36.57 -9.59
N GLU A 200 -0.12 -37.57 -9.51
CA GLU A 200 -0.25 -38.66 -8.51
C GLU A 200 -0.01 -38.18 -7.08
N ALA A 201 0.85 -37.17 -6.87
CA ALA A 201 1.10 -36.56 -5.59
C ALA A 201 -0.02 -35.63 -5.12
N ASN A 202 -1.00 -35.31 -5.98
CA ASN A 202 -2.13 -34.45 -5.71
C ASN A 202 -1.70 -33.05 -5.25
N VAL A 203 -0.74 -32.43 -5.96
CA VAL A 203 -0.35 -31.02 -5.73
C VAL A 203 -1.49 -30.07 -6.08
N SER A 204 -1.48 -28.85 -5.59
CA SER A 204 -2.53 -27.86 -5.87
C SER A 204 -2.27 -27.04 -7.14
N LEU A 205 -0.99 -26.76 -7.41
CA LEU A 205 -0.57 -25.91 -8.51
C LEU A 205 0.73 -26.42 -9.15
N ILE A 206 0.73 -26.49 -10.48
CA ILE A 206 1.93 -26.71 -11.28
C ILE A 206 2.26 -25.43 -12.04
N ILE A 207 3.50 -24.96 -11.91
CA ILE A 207 4.05 -23.80 -12.61
C ILE A 207 5.03 -24.31 -13.65
N LEU A 208 4.65 -24.24 -14.92
CA LEU A 208 5.51 -24.61 -16.05
C LEU A 208 6.39 -23.43 -16.43
N THR A 209 7.65 -23.67 -16.74
CA THR A 209 8.61 -22.62 -17.11
C THR A 209 8.93 -22.68 -18.61
N GLY A 210 9.24 -21.50 -19.21
CA GLY A 210 9.70 -21.42 -20.59
C GLY A 210 8.57 -21.34 -21.63
N SER A 211 7.39 -20.82 -21.26
CA SER A 211 6.20 -20.71 -22.14
C SER A 211 5.73 -22.03 -22.76
N LEU A 212 5.91 -23.11 -22.05
CA LEU A 212 5.53 -24.43 -22.56
C LEU A 212 4.07 -24.76 -22.15
N ASP A 213 3.40 -25.48 -23.01
CA ASP A 213 2.06 -26.02 -22.80
C ASP A 213 2.15 -27.50 -22.37
N VAL A 214 1.06 -28.02 -21.87
CA VAL A 214 0.88 -29.46 -21.63
C VAL A 214 0.06 -30.09 -22.74
N GLU A 215 0.29 -31.35 -23.01
CA GLU A 215 -0.56 -32.11 -23.93
C GLU A 215 -2.02 -32.14 -23.43
N ILE A 216 -2.96 -32.20 -24.35
CA ILE A 216 -4.41 -32.18 -24.07
C ILE A 216 -4.80 -33.25 -23.06
N ASP A 217 -4.30 -34.48 -23.26
CA ASP A 217 -4.58 -35.62 -22.38
C ASP A 217 -4.08 -35.43 -20.96
N VAL A 218 -2.95 -34.72 -20.80
CA VAL A 218 -2.36 -34.38 -19.48
C VAL A 218 -3.18 -33.25 -18.85
N LEU A 219 -3.58 -32.25 -19.61
CA LEU A 219 -4.42 -31.17 -19.15
C LEU A 219 -5.79 -31.66 -18.64
N ASP A 220 -6.38 -32.62 -19.32
CA ASP A 220 -7.66 -33.18 -18.90
C ASP A 220 -7.53 -33.98 -17.58
N LYS A 221 -6.46 -34.73 -17.40
CA LYS A 221 -6.15 -35.37 -16.12
C LYS A 221 -5.94 -34.35 -14.96
N LEU A 222 -5.28 -33.22 -15.24
CA LEU A 222 -5.09 -32.15 -14.29
C LEU A 222 -6.45 -31.53 -13.88
N LYS A 223 -7.34 -31.28 -14.84
CA LYS A 223 -8.69 -30.80 -14.59
C LYS A 223 -9.54 -31.78 -13.75
N GLU A 224 -9.50 -33.07 -14.10
CA GLU A 224 -10.22 -34.11 -13.34
C GLU A 224 -9.76 -34.18 -11.87
N LYS A 225 -8.47 -33.93 -11.61
CA LYS A 225 -7.88 -33.91 -10.27
C LYS A 225 -8.02 -32.55 -9.57
N GLY A 226 -8.52 -31.53 -10.27
CA GLY A 226 -8.61 -30.17 -9.73
C GLY A 226 -7.26 -29.50 -9.49
N ILE A 227 -6.20 -29.93 -10.19
CA ILE A 227 -4.86 -29.39 -10.07
C ILE A 227 -4.70 -28.22 -11.03
N SER A 228 -4.44 -27.05 -10.51
CA SER A 228 -4.21 -25.84 -11.31
C SER A 228 -2.89 -25.91 -12.06
N VAL A 229 -2.85 -25.29 -13.24
CA VAL A 229 -1.64 -25.21 -14.04
C VAL A 229 -1.51 -23.86 -14.71
N ILE A 230 -0.35 -23.25 -14.58
CA ILE A 230 0.02 -21.98 -15.21
C ILE A 230 1.36 -22.14 -15.93
N SER A 231 1.59 -21.35 -16.97
CA SER A 231 2.83 -21.35 -17.75
C SER A 231 3.45 -19.97 -17.76
N THR A 232 4.71 -19.83 -17.35
CA THR A 232 5.44 -18.56 -17.33
C THR A 232 6.53 -18.51 -18.40
N PRO A 233 6.80 -17.33 -19.00
CA PRO A 233 7.90 -17.18 -19.94
C PRO A 233 9.29 -17.32 -19.33
N TYR A 234 9.38 -17.20 -18.01
CA TYR A 234 10.66 -17.26 -17.29
C TYR A 234 11.19 -18.71 -17.23
N ASN A 235 12.51 -18.85 -17.14
CA ASN A 235 13.11 -20.14 -16.83
C ASN A 235 12.97 -20.47 -15.33
N THR A 236 13.24 -21.70 -14.96
CA THR A 236 13.08 -22.21 -13.58
C THR A 236 13.80 -21.36 -12.54
N TYR A 237 15.01 -20.87 -12.85
CA TYR A 237 15.80 -20.03 -11.95
C TYR A 237 15.11 -18.67 -11.69
N LEU A 238 14.71 -17.97 -12.76
CA LEU A 238 14.01 -16.68 -12.62
C LEU A 238 12.64 -16.84 -11.98
N THR A 239 11.91 -17.91 -12.32
CA THR A 239 10.61 -18.19 -11.71
C THR A 239 10.74 -18.36 -10.21
N SER A 240 11.73 -19.13 -9.74
CA SER A 240 11.97 -19.35 -8.30
C SER A 240 12.36 -18.07 -7.55
N GLN A 241 13.01 -17.14 -8.20
CA GLN A 241 13.34 -15.83 -7.61
C GLN A 241 12.17 -14.85 -7.61
N GLN A 242 11.43 -14.81 -8.71
CA GLN A 242 10.38 -13.80 -8.87
C GLN A 242 9.10 -14.15 -8.11
N ILE A 243 8.77 -15.43 -7.94
CA ILE A 243 7.54 -15.86 -7.29
C ILE A 243 7.38 -15.29 -5.87
N ILE A 244 8.48 -15.05 -5.17
CA ILE A 244 8.46 -14.47 -3.82
C ILE A 244 7.93 -13.02 -3.83
N GLN A 245 8.09 -12.32 -4.95
CA GLN A 245 7.59 -10.95 -5.09
C GLN A 245 6.06 -10.87 -5.25
N ALA A 246 5.39 -12.03 -5.35
CA ALA A 246 3.94 -12.13 -5.37
C ALA A 246 3.29 -11.96 -3.98
N ILE A 247 4.09 -12.00 -2.92
CA ILE A 247 3.63 -11.83 -1.54
C ILE A 247 2.97 -10.46 -1.37
N PRO A 248 1.81 -10.38 -0.68
CA PRO A 248 1.20 -9.10 -0.32
C PRO A 248 2.05 -8.34 0.70
N VAL A 249 1.89 -7.02 0.78
CA VAL A 249 2.69 -6.14 1.67
C VAL A 249 2.20 -6.09 3.12
N GLU A 250 1.15 -6.84 3.47
CA GLU A 250 0.62 -6.95 4.83
C GLU A 250 1.58 -7.69 5.78
#